data_fd8784d5e5cf260929f3c2895b8db2bb
#
_entry.id   fd8784d5e5cf260929f3c2895b8db2bb
#
_cell.length_a   1.000
_cell.length_b   1.000
_cell.length_c   1.000
_cell.angle_alpha   90.00
_cell.angle_beta   90.00
_cell.angle_gamma   90.00
#
_symmetry.space_group_name_H-M   'P 1'
#
loop_
_entity.id
_entity.type
_entity.pdbx_description
1 polymer ?
#
loop_
_entity_poly.entity_id
_entity_poly.type
_entity_poly.pdbx_seq_one_letter_code
_entity_poly.pdbx_strand_id
1 'polypeptide(L)'
;INKKIRDGYYLSLLKQAYAYEICIEDAVIGHYRVSIATFDYEDEDYNVDSVENKYSAVKVDYLAIDLKYQNRGNGTAVLEYITKWANKYSTSIPIRFLALDALREKVSWYQNRGFKVYEDAELNRNTETVAMYMDFCDAETLKAYCDSLLD
;
A
#
# COMPACT_ATOMS: atom_id res chain seq x y z
N ILE A 1 11.76 -6.53 -24.25
CA ILE A 1 11.56 -6.55 -22.77
C ILE A 1 10.93 -5.23 -22.37
N ASN A 2 9.80 -5.30 -21.65
CA ASN A 2 9.13 -4.11 -21.15
C ASN A 2 10.10 -3.31 -20.25
N LYS A 3 10.22 -2.01 -20.50
CA LYS A 3 11.10 -1.11 -19.75
C LYS A 3 10.87 -1.22 -18.22
N LYS A 4 9.62 -1.30 -17.77
CA LYS A 4 9.27 -1.43 -16.35
C LYS A 4 9.83 -2.70 -15.70
N ILE A 5 9.89 -3.82 -16.44
CA ILE A 5 10.45 -5.09 -15.94
C ILE A 5 11.96 -4.97 -15.78
N ARG A 6 12.63 -4.43 -16.80
CA ARG A 6 14.08 -4.22 -16.77
C ARG A 6 14.50 -3.26 -15.66
N ASP A 7 13.78 -2.12 -15.53
CA ASP A 7 14.05 -1.14 -14.49
C ASP A 7 13.75 -1.73 -13.10
N GLY A 8 12.74 -2.61 -12.98
CA GLY A 8 12.41 -3.33 -11.76
C GLY A 8 13.54 -4.25 -11.26
N TYR A 9 14.19 -4.98 -12.17
CA TYR A 9 15.34 -5.81 -11.80
C TYR A 9 16.52 -4.98 -11.28
N TYR A 10 16.83 -3.86 -11.97
CA TYR A 10 17.89 -2.95 -11.54
C TYR A 10 17.62 -2.37 -10.14
N LEU A 11 16.38 -1.90 -9.90
CA LEU A 11 15.98 -1.36 -8.59
C LEU A 11 16.04 -2.42 -7.50
N SER A 12 15.77 -3.69 -7.82
CA SER A 12 15.88 -4.80 -6.88
C SER A 12 17.31 -5.06 -6.44
N LEU A 13 18.27 -4.96 -7.36
CA LEU A 13 19.70 -5.06 -7.04
C LEU A 13 20.16 -3.93 -6.11
N LEU A 14 19.64 -2.73 -6.31
CA LEU A 14 19.92 -1.56 -5.47
C LEU A 14 19.14 -1.56 -4.14
N LYS A 15 18.25 -2.52 -3.91
CA LYS A 15 17.35 -2.58 -2.73
C LYS A 15 16.40 -1.37 -2.61
N GLN A 16 16.10 -0.72 -3.73
CA GLN A 16 15.17 0.41 -3.78
C GLN A 16 13.72 -0.03 -3.97
N ALA A 17 13.50 -1.08 -4.74
CA ALA A 17 12.18 -1.68 -4.94
C ALA A 17 12.31 -3.15 -5.34
N TYR A 18 11.28 -3.94 -5.08
CA TYR A 18 11.18 -5.33 -5.54
C TYR A 18 10.05 -5.49 -6.53
N ALA A 19 10.37 -6.00 -7.72
CA ALA A 19 9.41 -6.33 -8.77
C ALA A 19 9.18 -7.85 -8.81
N TYR A 20 7.93 -8.24 -8.92
CA TYR A 20 7.49 -9.63 -8.91
C TYR A 20 6.64 -9.94 -10.14
N GLU A 21 6.80 -11.14 -10.68
CA GLU A 21 5.90 -11.73 -11.66
C GLU A 21 4.73 -12.40 -10.95
N ILE A 22 3.56 -12.31 -11.55
CA ILE A 22 2.36 -13.02 -11.11
C ILE A 22 2.15 -14.15 -12.10
N CYS A 23 2.14 -15.38 -11.61
CA CYS A 23 2.04 -16.56 -12.45
C CYS A 23 0.80 -17.38 -12.11
N ILE A 24 0.19 -17.98 -13.14
CA ILE A 24 -0.73 -19.11 -13.02
C ILE A 24 -0.08 -20.28 -13.75
N GLU A 25 0.24 -21.34 -13.00
CA GLU A 25 1.07 -22.44 -13.52
C GLU A 25 2.39 -21.85 -14.07
N ASP A 26 2.71 -22.10 -15.34
CA ASP A 26 3.92 -21.58 -16.00
C ASP A 26 3.71 -20.28 -16.78
N ALA A 27 2.50 -19.71 -16.75
CA ALA A 27 2.16 -18.50 -17.47
C ALA A 27 2.30 -17.26 -16.59
N VAL A 28 3.11 -16.29 -17.02
CA VAL A 28 3.16 -14.96 -16.42
C VAL A 28 1.91 -14.18 -16.84
N ILE A 29 1.07 -13.85 -15.89
CA ILE A 29 -0.21 -13.15 -16.11
C ILE A 29 -0.20 -11.69 -15.66
N GLY A 30 0.86 -11.24 -15.01
CA GLY A 30 0.96 -9.88 -14.50
C GLY A 30 2.25 -9.62 -13.74
N HIS A 31 2.32 -8.41 -13.20
CA HIS A 31 3.46 -7.95 -12.41
C HIS A 31 3.01 -6.98 -11.34
N TYR A 32 3.74 -6.93 -10.22
CA TYR A 32 3.63 -5.85 -9.26
C TYR A 32 5.00 -5.44 -8.76
N ARG A 33 5.09 -4.24 -8.22
CA ARG A 33 6.31 -3.72 -7.61
C ARG A 33 5.99 -3.06 -6.28
N VAL A 34 6.84 -3.31 -5.29
CA VAL A 34 6.76 -2.69 -3.97
C VAL A 34 8.05 -1.96 -3.63
N SER A 35 7.92 -0.87 -2.92
CA SER A 35 9.02 -0.08 -2.36
C SER A 35 8.69 0.36 -0.95
N ILE A 36 9.65 0.97 -0.25
CA ILE A 36 9.39 1.63 1.03
C ILE A 36 9.25 3.13 0.76
N ALA A 37 8.24 3.72 1.36
CA ALA A 37 7.98 5.15 1.29
C ALA A 37 7.83 5.74 2.70
N THR A 38 8.03 7.04 2.82
CA THR A 38 7.64 7.81 4.01
C THR A 38 6.25 8.38 3.78
N PHE A 39 5.43 8.27 4.80
CA PHE A 39 4.04 8.69 4.78
C PHE A 39 3.78 9.66 5.92
N ASP A 40 3.34 10.88 5.61
CA ASP A 40 2.95 11.86 6.60
C ASP A 40 1.49 11.59 7.01
N TYR A 41 1.25 11.44 8.31
CA TYR A 41 -0.08 11.15 8.82
C TYR A 41 -0.29 11.80 10.19
N GLU A 42 -1.38 12.50 10.35
CA GLU A 42 -1.80 13.09 11.62
C GLU A 42 -2.93 12.25 12.21
N ASP A 43 -2.67 11.70 13.40
CA ASP A 43 -3.72 11.08 14.20
C ASP A 43 -4.51 12.20 14.89
N GLU A 44 -5.71 12.49 14.42
CA GLU A 44 -6.56 13.55 14.99
C GLU A 44 -6.90 13.30 16.48
N ASP A 45 -6.99 12.03 16.85
CA ASP A 45 -7.38 11.58 18.20
C ASP A 45 -6.19 11.41 19.17
N TYR A 46 -4.95 11.35 18.67
CA TYR A 46 -3.77 10.96 19.46
C TYR A 46 -2.55 11.80 19.11
N ASN A 47 -2.59 13.08 19.45
CA ASN A 47 -1.43 13.96 19.31
C ASN A 47 -0.49 13.76 20.49
N VAL A 48 0.59 13.03 20.29
CA VAL A 48 1.70 12.94 21.25
C VAL A 48 2.76 13.92 20.77
N ASP A 49 2.91 15.06 21.45
CA ASP A 49 3.80 16.16 21.09
C ASP A 49 5.28 15.79 20.82
N SER A 50 5.67 14.56 21.18
CA SER A 50 7.04 14.05 21.03
C SER A 50 7.24 13.10 19.85
N VAL A 51 6.22 12.81 19.05
CA VAL A 51 6.28 11.85 17.94
C VAL A 51 6.21 12.61 16.61
N GLU A 52 7.18 12.35 15.73
CA GLU A 52 7.12 12.84 14.37
C GLU A 52 5.96 12.16 13.62
N ASN A 53 5.15 12.94 12.89
CA ASN A 53 4.04 12.44 12.08
C ASN A 53 4.51 11.77 10.76
N LYS A 54 5.68 11.14 10.80
CA LYS A 54 6.29 10.46 9.66
C LYS A 54 6.39 8.97 9.92
N TYR A 55 5.80 8.18 9.03
CA TYR A 55 5.73 6.75 9.18
C TYR A 55 6.29 6.05 7.94
N SER A 56 6.88 4.88 8.13
CA SER A 56 7.26 4.01 7.03
C SER A 56 6.02 3.30 6.48
N ALA A 57 5.96 3.21 5.17
CA ALA A 57 4.93 2.51 4.44
C ALA A 57 5.54 1.55 3.42
N VAL A 58 4.92 0.39 3.23
CA VAL A 58 5.09 -0.37 1.98
C VAL A 58 4.25 0.34 0.93
N LYS A 59 4.87 0.75 -0.18
CA LYS A 59 4.16 1.32 -1.32
C LYS A 59 4.06 0.30 -2.45
N VAL A 60 2.84 0.05 -2.91
CA VAL A 60 2.60 -0.66 -4.17
C VAL A 60 2.76 0.35 -5.31
N ASP A 61 3.91 0.31 -5.99
CA ASP A 61 4.21 1.26 -7.06
C ASP A 61 3.35 1.01 -8.30
N TYR A 62 3.07 -0.26 -8.57
CA TYR A 62 2.07 -0.70 -9.55
C TYR A 62 1.65 -2.15 -9.29
N LEU A 63 0.46 -2.48 -9.74
CA LEU A 63 -0.11 -3.81 -9.86
C LEU A 63 -0.80 -3.89 -11.22
N ALA A 64 -0.34 -4.77 -12.08
CA ALA A 64 -0.86 -4.95 -13.43
C ALA A 64 -1.15 -6.42 -13.72
N ILE A 65 -2.35 -6.71 -14.18
CA ILE A 65 -2.78 -8.01 -14.68
C ILE A 65 -3.05 -7.91 -16.18
N ASP A 66 -2.58 -8.87 -16.97
CA ASP A 66 -2.86 -8.95 -18.40
C ASP A 66 -4.39 -8.96 -18.63
N LEU A 67 -4.84 -8.22 -19.61
CA LEU A 67 -6.26 -8.06 -19.95
C LEU A 67 -7.02 -9.40 -20.06
N LYS A 68 -6.35 -10.42 -20.59
CA LYS A 68 -6.93 -11.78 -20.72
C LYS A 68 -7.28 -12.44 -19.39
N TYR A 69 -6.63 -12.01 -18.32
CA TYR A 69 -6.75 -12.57 -16.98
C TYR A 69 -7.42 -11.62 -15.99
N GLN A 70 -7.85 -10.44 -16.45
CA GLN A 70 -8.64 -9.50 -15.64
C GLN A 70 -10.07 -10.02 -15.41
N ASN A 71 -10.74 -9.42 -14.41
CA ASN A 71 -12.13 -9.74 -14.04
C ASN A 71 -12.37 -11.21 -13.65
N ARG A 72 -11.32 -11.90 -13.17
CA ARG A 72 -11.35 -13.30 -12.71
C ARG A 72 -10.89 -13.45 -11.25
N GLY A 73 -10.81 -12.34 -10.51
CA GLY A 73 -10.34 -12.34 -9.12
C GLY A 73 -8.81 -12.30 -8.94
N ASN A 74 -8.02 -12.37 -10.00
CA ASN A 74 -6.56 -12.40 -9.90
C ASN A 74 -5.98 -11.16 -9.22
N GLY A 75 -6.44 -9.97 -9.59
CA GLY A 75 -5.99 -8.72 -8.95
C GLY A 75 -6.33 -8.67 -7.46
N THR A 76 -7.51 -9.17 -7.08
CA THR A 76 -7.93 -9.28 -5.67
C THR A 76 -7.02 -10.23 -4.90
N ALA A 77 -6.74 -11.42 -5.45
CA ALA A 77 -5.88 -12.40 -4.80
C ALA A 77 -4.45 -11.86 -4.58
N VAL A 78 -3.90 -11.16 -5.57
CA VAL A 78 -2.56 -10.55 -5.44
C VAL A 78 -2.57 -9.42 -4.40
N LEU A 79 -3.58 -8.54 -4.41
CA LEU A 79 -3.67 -7.47 -3.42
C LEU A 79 -3.82 -8.02 -1.98
N GLU A 80 -4.62 -9.06 -1.79
CA GLU A 80 -4.74 -9.76 -0.50
C GLU A 80 -3.40 -10.37 -0.05
N TYR A 81 -2.67 -10.97 -0.98
CA TYR A 81 -1.34 -11.51 -0.70
C TYR A 81 -0.38 -10.41 -0.24
N ILE A 82 -0.32 -9.29 -0.99
CA ILE A 82 0.53 -8.13 -0.64
C ILE A 82 0.13 -7.57 0.73
N THR A 83 -1.17 -7.43 1.00
CA THR A 83 -1.70 -6.91 2.27
C THR A 83 -1.29 -7.81 3.44
N LYS A 84 -1.49 -9.11 3.34
CA LYS A 84 -1.10 -10.09 4.37
C LYS A 84 0.41 -10.10 4.60
N TRP A 85 1.18 -10.05 3.52
CA TRP A 85 2.63 -9.98 3.58
C TRP A 85 3.10 -8.71 4.29
N ALA A 86 2.62 -7.53 3.90
CA ALA A 86 2.98 -6.26 4.51
C ALA A 86 2.57 -6.20 6.00
N ASN A 87 1.37 -6.65 6.34
CA ASN A 87 0.91 -6.70 7.73
C ASN A 87 1.76 -7.65 8.59
N LYS A 88 2.17 -8.79 8.05
CA LYS A 88 3.09 -9.71 8.76
C LYS A 88 4.43 -9.03 9.08
N TYR A 89 5.00 -8.30 8.13
CA TYR A 89 6.27 -7.61 8.36
C TYR A 89 6.13 -6.38 9.26
N SER A 90 4.97 -5.76 9.32
CA SER A 90 4.70 -4.65 10.23
C SER A 90 4.82 -5.03 11.72
N THR A 91 4.73 -6.31 12.05
CA THR A 91 4.95 -6.82 13.42
C THR A 91 6.43 -6.93 13.81
N SER A 92 7.34 -6.85 12.84
CA SER A 92 8.79 -7.05 13.04
C SER A 92 9.62 -5.84 12.59
N ILE A 93 9.11 -5.06 11.67
CA ILE A 93 9.72 -3.85 11.14
C ILE A 93 8.70 -2.72 11.29
N PRO A 94 9.08 -1.51 11.73
CA PRO A 94 8.14 -0.41 11.97
C PRO A 94 7.59 0.15 10.65
N ILE A 95 6.68 -0.59 10.04
CA ILE A 95 5.90 -0.23 8.87
C ILE A 95 4.45 -0.09 9.32
N ARG A 96 3.89 1.11 9.25
CA ARG A 96 2.51 1.37 9.68
C ARG A 96 1.51 1.22 8.55
N PHE A 97 1.88 1.61 7.32
CA PHE A 97 0.94 1.72 6.22
C PHE A 97 1.27 0.81 5.04
N LEU A 98 0.22 0.40 4.33
CA LEU A 98 0.28 -0.04 2.95
C LEU A 98 -0.33 1.09 2.09
N ALA A 99 0.45 1.65 1.18
CA ALA A 99 0.07 2.81 0.38
C ALA A 99 0.14 2.51 -1.12
N LEU A 100 -0.63 3.23 -1.90
CA LEU A 100 -0.63 3.16 -3.36
C LEU A 100 -1.25 4.43 -3.97
N ASP A 101 -1.00 4.62 -5.27
CA ASP A 101 -1.67 5.62 -6.08
C ASP A 101 -2.65 4.89 -7.02
N ALA A 102 -3.94 4.93 -6.68
CA ALA A 102 -4.99 4.28 -7.44
C ALA A 102 -5.36 5.10 -8.68
N LEU A 103 -5.56 4.44 -9.83
CA LEU A 103 -6.26 5.08 -10.93
C LEU A 103 -7.67 5.48 -10.48
N ARG A 104 -8.17 6.64 -10.92
CA ARG A 104 -9.46 7.19 -10.46
C ARG A 104 -10.62 6.22 -10.60
N GLU A 105 -10.69 5.53 -11.72
CA GLU A 105 -11.73 4.53 -11.96
C GLU A 105 -11.61 3.28 -11.07
N LYS A 106 -10.48 3.12 -10.37
CA LYS A 106 -10.23 2.01 -9.45
C LYS A 106 -10.37 2.36 -7.97
N VAL A 107 -10.63 3.61 -7.62
CA VAL A 107 -10.74 4.06 -6.22
C VAL A 107 -11.77 3.23 -5.45
N SER A 108 -12.97 3.06 -5.97
CA SER A 108 -14.02 2.24 -5.32
C SER A 108 -13.61 0.78 -5.16
N TRP A 109 -12.85 0.24 -6.13
CA TRP A 109 -12.34 -1.13 -6.05
C TRP A 109 -11.39 -1.32 -4.87
N TYR A 110 -10.50 -0.34 -4.62
CA TYR A 110 -9.61 -0.35 -3.46
C TYR A 110 -10.35 -0.06 -2.14
N GLN A 111 -11.30 0.88 -2.13
CA GLN A 111 -12.11 1.17 -0.94
C GLN A 111 -12.87 -0.07 -0.46
N ASN A 112 -13.44 -0.86 -1.37
CA ASN A 112 -14.12 -2.12 -1.04
C ASN A 112 -13.17 -3.20 -0.47
N ARG A 113 -11.85 -2.95 -0.49
CA ARG A 113 -10.80 -3.83 0.05
C ARG A 113 -10.07 -3.24 1.24
N GLY A 114 -10.68 -2.23 1.88
CA GLY A 114 -10.20 -1.63 3.13
C GLY A 114 -9.22 -0.48 2.98
N PHE A 115 -8.96 0.00 1.76
CA PHE A 115 -8.17 1.21 1.57
C PHE A 115 -9.01 2.47 1.78
N LYS A 116 -8.36 3.50 2.30
CA LYS A 116 -8.94 4.85 2.47
C LYS A 116 -8.23 5.81 1.54
N VAL A 117 -8.93 6.84 1.09
CA VAL A 117 -8.31 7.98 0.39
C VAL A 117 -7.47 8.75 1.40
N TYR A 118 -6.26 9.17 1.01
CA TYR A 118 -5.34 9.86 1.91
C TYR A 118 -5.91 11.19 2.42
N GLU A 119 -6.44 11.99 1.49
CA GLU A 119 -7.14 13.23 1.79
C GLU A 119 -8.36 13.36 0.88
N ASP A 120 -9.49 13.81 1.39
CA ASP A 120 -10.69 14.00 0.56
C ASP A 120 -10.45 14.99 -0.59
N ALA A 121 -9.52 15.95 -0.40
CA ALA A 121 -9.07 16.86 -1.44
C ALA A 121 -8.46 16.13 -2.66
N GLU A 122 -7.87 14.93 -2.47
CA GLU A 122 -7.34 14.11 -3.57
C GLU A 122 -8.41 13.74 -4.60
N LEU A 123 -9.65 13.55 -4.17
CA LEU A 123 -10.78 13.23 -5.06
C LEU A 123 -11.13 14.39 -5.99
N ASN A 124 -10.81 15.63 -5.59
CA ASN A 124 -11.11 16.84 -6.33
C ASN A 124 -9.94 17.34 -7.19
N ARG A 125 -8.74 16.79 -7.03
CA ARG A 125 -7.59 17.12 -7.85
C ARG A 125 -7.76 16.57 -9.26
N ASN A 126 -7.38 17.35 -10.26
CA ASN A 126 -7.37 16.93 -11.67
C ASN A 126 -6.10 16.12 -11.98
N THR A 127 -5.93 14.98 -11.28
CA THR A 127 -4.83 14.04 -11.45
C THR A 127 -5.37 12.69 -11.91
N GLU A 128 -4.56 11.91 -12.61
CA GLU A 128 -4.93 10.57 -13.08
C GLU A 128 -5.07 9.56 -11.93
N THR A 129 -4.39 9.82 -10.82
CA THR A 129 -4.34 8.93 -9.66
C THR A 129 -4.82 9.62 -8.39
N VAL A 130 -5.20 8.80 -7.42
CA VAL A 130 -5.60 9.20 -6.07
C VAL A 130 -4.77 8.42 -5.07
N ALA A 131 -4.11 9.13 -4.15
CA ALA A 131 -3.34 8.51 -3.08
C ALA A 131 -4.27 7.80 -2.09
N MET A 132 -3.97 6.53 -1.81
CA MET A 132 -4.76 5.68 -0.91
C MET A 132 -3.86 4.91 0.04
N TYR A 133 -4.39 4.54 1.19
CA TYR A 133 -3.66 3.81 2.22
C TYR A 133 -4.54 2.83 3.00
N MET A 134 -3.89 1.86 3.63
CA MET A 134 -4.44 1.00 4.68
C MET A 134 -3.53 1.13 5.90
N ASP A 135 -4.11 1.35 7.08
CA ASP A 135 -3.39 1.49 8.35
C ASP A 135 -3.34 0.14 9.08
N PHE A 136 -2.15 -0.30 9.46
CA PHE A 136 -1.93 -1.51 10.25
C PHE A 136 -1.89 -1.24 11.76
N CYS A 137 -2.01 0.02 12.18
CA CYS A 137 -2.07 0.36 13.59
C CYS A 137 -3.36 -0.18 14.21
N ASP A 138 -3.22 -0.83 15.36
CA ASP A 138 -4.37 -1.21 16.19
C ASP A 138 -4.85 0.02 16.98
N ALA A 139 -5.88 0.68 16.43
CA ALA A 139 -6.44 1.89 17.00
C ALA A 139 -7.03 1.67 18.42
N GLU A 140 -7.55 0.49 18.71
CA GLU A 140 -8.12 0.17 20.04
C GLU A 140 -7.02 0.06 21.08
N THR A 141 -5.95 -0.66 20.78
CA THR A 141 -4.77 -0.76 21.66
C THR A 141 -4.11 0.59 21.86
N LEU A 142 -3.93 1.38 20.79
CA LEU A 142 -3.36 2.72 20.87
C LEU A 142 -4.21 3.61 21.77
N LYS A 143 -5.53 3.60 21.59
CA LYS A 143 -6.46 4.38 22.41
C LYS A 143 -6.36 3.99 23.89
N ALA A 144 -6.44 2.71 24.21
CA ALA A 144 -6.36 2.22 25.57
C ALA A 144 -5.06 2.64 26.25
N TYR A 145 -3.96 2.62 25.55
CA TYR A 145 -2.68 3.09 26.04
C TYR A 145 -2.69 4.60 26.32
N CYS A 146 -3.16 5.42 25.37
CA CYS A 146 -3.24 6.88 25.54
C CYS A 146 -4.15 7.26 26.73
N ASP A 147 -5.30 6.61 26.83
CA ASP A 147 -6.24 6.84 27.95
C ASP A 147 -5.58 6.51 29.31
N SER A 148 -4.73 5.47 29.38
CA SER A 148 -4.00 5.09 30.58
C SER A 148 -2.95 6.11 31.04
N LEU A 149 -2.49 6.99 30.14
CA LEU A 149 -1.53 8.05 30.47
C LEU A 149 -2.19 9.30 31.07
N LEU A 150 -3.51 9.40 30.98
CA LEU A 150 -4.29 10.53 31.48
C LEU A 150 -4.76 10.32 32.94
N ASP A 151 -4.65 9.10 33.44
CA ASP A 151 -4.94 8.72 34.84
C ASP A 151 -3.70 8.89 35.76
#